data_b665b0ebf6e93877e174ebe14eda5528
#
_entry.id   b665b0ebf6e93877e174ebe14eda5528
#
_cell.length_a   1.000
_cell.length_b   1.000
_cell.length_c   1.000
_cell.angle_alpha   90.00
_cell.angle_beta   90.00
_cell.angle_gamma   90.00
#
_symmetry.space_group_name_H-M   'P 1'
#
loop_
_entity.id
_entity.type
_entity.pdbx_description
1 polymer ?
#
loop_
_entity_poly.entity_id
_entity_poly.type
_entity_poly.pdbx_seq_one_letter_code
_entity_poly.pdbx_strand_id
1 'polypeptide(L)'
;MPGYWIAVASAEHVRRGRSGGFMQVSHGKAAPLKRIKGGDRVVYYSPTVTLGGNDKLQAFTAIGTVKDGEPYQFDMGRGFKPYRRDVAWAKAKDVAAVRTDFVQRALAAVQA
;
A
#
# COMPACT_ATOMS: atom_id res chain seq x y z
N MET A 1 -8.50 -2.91 -18.00
CA MET A 1 -9.03 -3.25 -16.65
C MET A 1 -8.00 -2.90 -15.60
N PRO A 2 -8.39 -2.27 -14.49
CA PRO A 2 -7.44 -2.00 -13.43
C PRO A 2 -6.97 -3.29 -12.76
N GLY A 3 -5.71 -3.32 -12.34
CA GLY A 3 -5.18 -4.37 -11.52
C GLY A 3 -5.58 -4.20 -10.06
N TYR A 4 -5.45 -5.28 -9.29
CA TYR A 4 -5.76 -5.30 -7.85
C TYR A 4 -4.54 -5.87 -7.13
N TRP A 5 -4.03 -5.13 -6.15
CA TRP A 5 -2.78 -5.45 -5.46
C TRP A 5 -2.98 -5.46 -3.95
N ILE A 6 -2.30 -6.38 -3.28
CA ILE A 6 -2.18 -6.36 -1.83
C ILE A 6 -0.74 -6.02 -1.49
N ALA A 7 -0.57 -4.99 -0.67
CA ALA A 7 0.71 -4.62 -0.10
C ALA A 7 0.71 -4.96 1.39
N VAL A 8 1.85 -5.37 1.91
CA VAL A 8 1.98 -5.75 3.32
C VAL A 8 2.89 -4.77 4.02
N ALA A 9 2.40 -4.15 5.09
CA ALA A 9 3.19 -3.22 5.91
C ALA A 9 2.53 -3.06 7.27
N SER A 10 3.32 -2.63 8.28
CA SER A 10 2.75 -2.33 9.60
C SER A 10 1.74 -1.19 9.51
N ALA A 11 0.79 -1.15 10.44
CA ALA A 11 -0.22 -0.09 10.47
C ALA A 11 0.43 1.30 10.64
N GLU A 12 1.52 1.39 11.37
CA GLU A 12 2.27 2.64 11.53
C GLU A 12 2.80 3.14 10.18
N HIS A 13 3.39 2.24 9.40
CA HIS A 13 3.87 2.56 8.05
C HIS A 13 2.72 3.03 7.15
N VAL A 14 1.60 2.31 7.18
CA VAL A 14 0.42 2.64 6.39
C VAL A 14 -0.12 4.01 6.74
N ARG A 15 -0.13 4.36 8.02
CA ARG A 15 -0.60 5.68 8.48
C ARG A 15 0.19 6.82 7.82
N ARG A 16 1.51 6.67 7.73
CA ARG A 16 2.38 7.66 7.05
C ARG A 16 2.01 7.81 5.58
N GLY A 17 1.83 6.68 4.89
CA GLY A 17 1.43 6.69 3.49
C GLY A 17 0.07 7.34 3.27
N ARG A 18 -0.90 7.05 4.14
CA ARG A 18 -2.22 7.67 4.06
C ARG A 18 -2.16 9.17 4.27
N SER A 19 -1.38 9.62 5.24
CA SER A 19 -1.21 11.06 5.51
C SER A 19 -0.54 11.78 4.35
N GLY A 20 0.45 11.14 3.71
CA GLY A 20 1.22 11.75 2.62
C GLY A 20 0.67 11.47 1.22
N GLY A 21 -0.33 10.60 1.08
CA GLY A 21 -0.90 10.28 -0.23
C GLY A 21 -0.01 9.38 -1.09
N PHE A 22 0.74 8.46 -0.47
CA PHE A 22 1.66 7.58 -1.20
C PHE A 22 1.66 6.17 -0.65
N MET A 23 2.24 5.24 -1.42
CA MET A 23 2.59 3.90 -0.96
C MET A 23 4.09 3.67 -1.10
N GLN A 24 4.64 2.84 -0.22
CA GLN A 24 6.05 2.47 -0.19
C GLN A 24 6.11 1.03 0.33
N VAL A 25 6.76 0.14 -0.41
CA VAL A 25 6.78 -1.29 -0.10
C VAL A 25 8.18 -1.86 -0.28
N SER A 26 8.40 -3.07 0.23
CA SER A 26 9.63 -3.83 0.00
C SER A 26 10.89 -3.03 0.33
N HIS A 27 10.89 -2.34 1.47
CA HIS A 27 12.02 -1.50 1.94
C HIS A 27 12.38 -0.40 0.96
N GLY A 28 11.39 0.13 0.24
CA GLY A 28 11.58 1.26 -0.67
C GLY A 28 12.15 0.88 -2.04
N LYS A 29 12.07 -0.38 -2.43
CA LYS A 29 12.51 -0.82 -3.77
C LYS A 29 11.55 -0.34 -4.85
N ALA A 30 12.11 -0.01 -6.02
CA ALA A 30 11.32 0.48 -7.15
C ALA A 30 10.56 -0.62 -7.88
N ALA A 31 11.13 -1.83 -7.96
CA ALA A 31 10.61 -2.89 -8.82
C ALA A 31 9.13 -3.24 -8.58
N PRO A 32 8.66 -3.43 -7.32
CA PRO A 32 7.24 -3.70 -7.11
C PRO A 32 6.34 -2.56 -7.59
N LEU A 33 6.76 -1.32 -7.40
CA LEU A 33 5.96 -0.14 -7.75
C LEU A 33 5.86 0.06 -9.26
N LYS A 34 6.86 -0.39 -10.02
CA LYS A 34 6.86 -0.29 -11.48
C LYS A 34 5.81 -1.18 -12.14
N ARG A 35 5.40 -2.24 -11.45
CA ARG A 35 4.36 -3.16 -11.96
C ARG A 35 2.96 -2.59 -11.83
N ILE A 36 2.77 -1.59 -10.97
CA ILE A 36 1.48 -1.01 -10.66
C ILE A 36 1.23 0.15 -11.63
N LYS A 37 0.04 0.19 -12.20
CA LYS A 37 -0.35 1.21 -13.18
C LYS A 37 -1.33 2.21 -12.56
N GLY A 38 -1.37 3.41 -13.10
CA GLY A 38 -2.38 4.39 -12.73
C GLY A 38 -3.78 3.82 -12.92
N GLY A 39 -4.65 4.02 -11.94
CA GLY A 39 -5.98 3.45 -11.91
C GLY A 39 -6.08 2.10 -11.22
N ASP A 40 -4.95 1.43 -10.98
CA ASP A 40 -4.95 0.17 -10.23
C ASP A 40 -5.42 0.40 -8.79
N ARG A 41 -6.01 -0.64 -8.20
CA ARG A 41 -6.46 -0.63 -6.82
C ARG A 41 -5.43 -1.31 -5.94
N VAL A 42 -5.21 -0.75 -4.74
CA VAL A 42 -4.30 -1.32 -3.76
C VAL A 42 -4.97 -1.36 -2.39
N VAL A 43 -4.74 -2.44 -1.67
CA VAL A 43 -5.15 -2.56 -0.28
C VAL A 43 -3.92 -2.94 0.54
N TYR A 44 -3.73 -2.28 1.68
CA TYR A 44 -2.70 -2.64 2.64
C TYR A 44 -3.23 -3.64 3.64
N TYR A 45 -2.49 -4.73 3.81
CA TYR A 45 -2.67 -5.67 4.91
C TYR A 45 -1.58 -5.41 5.96
N SER A 46 -1.98 -5.22 7.20
CA SER A 46 -1.05 -4.96 8.30
C SER A 46 -1.09 -6.12 9.29
N PRO A 47 -0.02 -6.94 9.32
CA PRO A 47 0.06 -8.05 10.28
C PRO A 47 0.26 -7.54 11.71
N THR A 48 0.92 -6.38 11.87
CA THR A 48 1.23 -5.78 13.16
C THR A 48 0.96 -4.29 13.12
N VAL A 49 0.92 -3.66 14.30
CA VAL A 49 0.83 -2.20 14.42
C VAL A 49 2.19 -1.57 14.12
N THR A 50 3.26 -2.13 14.69
CA THR A 50 4.63 -1.63 14.48
C THR A 50 5.47 -2.66 13.73
N LEU A 51 6.45 -2.19 12.98
CA LEU A 51 7.35 -3.04 12.21
C LEU A 51 8.17 -3.93 13.15
N GLY A 52 8.08 -5.26 12.94
CA GLY A 52 8.80 -6.22 13.76
C GLY A 52 8.25 -6.36 15.18
N GLY A 53 7.13 -5.72 15.50
CA GLY A 53 6.52 -5.80 16.81
C GLY A 53 5.76 -7.10 17.05
N ASN A 54 5.43 -7.33 18.32
CA ASN A 54 4.62 -8.47 18.74
C ASN A 54 3.13 -8.13 18.83
N ASP A 55 2.77 -6.91 18.53
CA ASP A 55 1.41 -6.38 18.60
C ASP A 55 0.63 -6.75 17.33
N LYS A 56 0.14 -7.97 17.28
CA LYS A 56 -0.58 -8.51 16.13
C LYS A 56 -1.83 -7.69 15.85
N LEU A 57 -2.03 -7.33 14.59
CA LEU A 57 -3.24 -6.64 14.13
C LEU A 57 -3.99 -7.50 13.13
N GLN A 58 -3.32 -8.01 12.10
CA GLN A 58 -3.86 -8.92 11.10
C GLN A 58 -5.13 -8.35 10.45
N ALA A 59 -5.03 -7.12 9.94
CA ALA A 59 -6.18 -6.40 9.38
C ALA A 59 -5.80 -5.63 8.12
N PHE A 60 -6.79 -5.39 7.26
CA PHE A 60 -6.65 -4.45 6.16
C PHE A 60 -6.76 -3.03 6.70
N THR A 61 -5.76 -2.20 6.43
CA THR A 61 -5.62 -0.89 7.07
C THR A 61 -5.74 0.28 6.10
N ALA A 62 -5.71 0.05 4.81
CA ALA A 62 -5.93 1.09 3.82
C ALA A 62 -6.39 0.49 2.50
N ILE A 63 -7.19 1.25 1.75
CA ILE A 63 -7.60 0.92 0.40
C ILE A 63 -7.54 2.21 -0.42
N GLY A 64 -7.06 2.10 -1.66
CA GLY A 64 -6.94 3.28 -2.50
C GLY A 64 -6.80 2.96 -3.98
N THR A 65 -6.70 4.04 -4.77
CA THR A 65 -6.50 3.97 -6.20
C THR A 65 -5.16 4.64 -6.54
N VAL A 66 -4.32 3.93 -7.27
CA VAL A 66 -3.00 4.43 -7.67
C VAL A 66 -3.18 5.56 -8.68
N LYS A 67 -2.50 6.68 -8.44
CA LYS A 67 -2.52 7.84 -9.34
C LYS A 67 -1.62 7.60 -10.55
N ASP A 68 -1.90 8.31 -11.63
CA ASP A 68 -1.03 8.31 -12.80
C ASP A 68 0.35 8.85 -12.42
N GLY A 69 1.37 8.40 -13.12
CA GLY A 69 2.75 8.81 -12.89
C GLY A 69 3.66 7.62 -12.68
N GLU A 70 4.93 7.92 -12.43
CA GLU A 70 5.96 6.90 -12.22
C GLU A 70 6.37 6.84 -10.75
N PRO A 71 6.93 5.71 -10.30
CA PRO A 71 7.58 5.69 -8.99
C PRO A 71 8.68 6.76 -8.91
N TYR A 72 8.82 7.38 -7.75
CA TYR A 72 9.82 8.42 -7.52
C TYR A 72 10.52 8.20 -6.19
N GLN A 73 11.74 8.70 -6.06
CA GLN A 73 12.49 8.64 -4.82
C GLN A 73 12.13 9.82 -3.92
N PHE A 74 12.06 9.54 -2.63
CA PHE A 74 11.87 10.56 -1.61
C PHE A 74 13.00 10.46 -0.59
N ASP A 75 13.68 11.57 -0.33
CA ASP A 75 14.79 11.63 0.62
C ASP A 75 14.24 11.68 2.05
N MET A 76 14.41 10.60 2.79
CA MET A 76 14.02 10.51 4.19
C MET A 76 15.14 10.86 5.15
N GLY A 77 16.30 11.26 4.61
CA GLY A 77 17.49 11.58 5.40
C GLY A 77 18.36 10.36 5.65
N ARG A 78 19.58 10.60 6.13
CA ARG A 78 20.56 9.56 6.48
C ARG A 78 20.87 8.59 5.34
N GLY A 79 20.79 9.07 4.09
CA GLY A 79 21.06 8.26 2.92
C GLY A 79 19.92 7.34 2.50
N PHE A 80 18.79 7.39 3.18
CA PHE A 80 17.63 6.57 2.82
C PHE A 80 16.72 7.32 1.85
N LYS A 81 16.66 6.83 0.61
CA LYS A 81 15.86 7.42 -0.48
C LYS A 81 14.96 6.36 -1.10
N PRO A 82 13.90 5.95 -0.39
CA PRO A 82 12.99 4.92 -0.91
C PRO A 82 12.19 5.41 -2.09
N TYR A 83 11.76 4.48 -2.93
CA TYR A 83 10.80 4.76 -4.00
C TYR A 83 9.37 4.77 -3.45
N ARG A 84 8.58 5.68 -3.97
CA ARG A 84 7.17 5.87 -3.62
C ARG A 84 6.31 5.94 -4.86
N ARG A 85 5.03 5.67 -4.69
CA ARG A 85 4.03 5.86 -5.73
C ARG A 85 2.82 6.57 -5.11
N ASP A 86 2.32 7.60 -5.78
CA ASP A 86 1.19 8.35 -5.27
C ASP A 86 -0.11 7.55 -5.35
N VAL A 87 -0.91 7.63 -4.31
CA VAL A 87 -2.17 6.90 -4.15
C VAL A 87 -3.23 7.81 -3.57
N ALA A 88 -4.43 7.75 -4.14
CA ALA A 88 -5.61 8.39 -3.57
C ALA A 88 -6.24 7.41 -2.59
N TRP A 89 -5.98 7.58 -1.30
CA TRP A 89 -6.47 6.69 -0.25
C TRP A 89 -7.92 7.02 0.10
N ALA A 90 -8.72 5.99 0.30
CA ALA A 90 -10.09 6.13 0.80
C ALA A 90 -10.07 6.54 2.28
N LYS A 91 -11.16 7.11 2.75
CA LYS A 91 -11.31 7.49 4.16
C LYS A 91 -11.29 6.24 5.04
N ALA A 92 -10.89 6.40 6.31
CA ALA A 92 -10.74 5.27 7.24
C ALA A 92 -12.02 4.43 7.38
N LYS A 93 -13.18 5.07 7.39
CA LYS A 93 -14.46 4.37 7.49
C LYS A 93 -14.73 3.44 6.32
N ASP A 94 -14.18 3.76 5.14
CA ASP A 94 -14.38 2.95 3.94
C ASP A 94 -13.49 1.70 3.97
N VAL A 95 -12.37 1.77 4.69
CA VAL A 95 -11.46 0.62 4.86
C VAL A 95 -12.14 -0.49 5.64
N ALA A 96 -12.90 -0.14 6.68
CA ALA A 96 -13.63 -1.12 7.48
C ALA A 96 -14.70 -1.87 6.67
N ALA A 97 -15.14 -1.28 5.56
CA ALA A 97 -16.14 -1.85 4.68
C ALA A 97 -15.54 -2.54 3.45
N VAL A 98 -14.24 -2.84 3.45
CA VAL A 98 -13.60 -3.56 2.33
C VAL A 98 -14.28 -4.89 2.13
N ARG A 99 -14.80 -5.11 0.92
CA ARG A 99 -15.60 -6.28 0.61
C ARG A 99 -14.74 -7.47 0.27
N THR A 100 -15.25 -8.65 0.58
CA THR A 100 -14.58 -9.91 0.28
C THR A 100 -14.25 -10.05 -1.21
N ASP A 101 -15.15 -9.62 -2.10
CA ASP A 101 -14.91 -9.71 -3.53
C ASP A 101 -13.71 -8.87 -3.98
N PHE A 102 -13.56 -7.66 -3.42
CA PHE A 102 -12.39 -6.83 -3.71
C PHE A 102 -11.10 -7.50 -3.25
N VAL A 103 -11.11 -8.03 -2.03
CA VAL A 103 -9.94 -8.71 -1.45
C VAL A 103 -9.56 -9.94 -2.28
N GLN A 104 -10.54 -10.72 -2.70
CA GLN A 104 -10.29 -11.90 -3.54
C GLN A 104 -9.68 -11.52 -4.89
N ARG A 105 -10.15 -10.43 -5.51
CA ARG A 105 -9.57 -9.95 -6.77
C ARG A 105 -8.12 -9.50 -6.58
N ALA A 106 -7.83 -8.80 -5.49
CA ALA A 106 -6.47 -8.38 -5.17
C ALA A 106 -5.55 -9.56 -4.91
N LEU A 107 -6.02 -10.58 -4.18
CA LEU A 107 -5.27 -11.81 -3.94
C LEU A 107 -4.97 -12.54 -5.26
N ALA A 108 -5.96 -12.64 -6.14
CA ALA A 108 -5.77 -13.26 -7.44
C ALA A 108 -4.70 -12.54 -8.25
N ALA A 109 -4.68 -11.21 -8.23
CA ALA A 109 -3.68 -10.40 -8.92
C ALA A 109 -2.28 -10.63 -8.37
N VAL A 110 -2.13 -10.79 -7.06
CA VAL A 110 -0.83 -11.07 -6.42
C VAL A 110 -0.35 -12.48 -6.74
N GLN A 111 -1.26 -13.44 -6.81
CA GLN A 111 -0.91 -14.83 -7.09
C GLN A 111 -0.63 -15.10 -8.58
N ALA A 112 -1.15 -14.27 -9.43
CA ALA A 112 -0.94 -14.39 -10.86
C ALA A 112 0.46 -13.90 -11.25
#